data_6bc2d878b5691c255ba3d21669e163e9
#
_entry.id   6bc2d878b5691c255ba3d21669e163e9
#
_cell.length_a   1.000
_cell.length_b   1.000
_cell.length_c   1.000
_cell.angle_alpha   90.00
_cell.angle_beta   90.00
_cell.angle_gamma   90.00
#
_symmetry.space_group_name_H-M   'P 1'
#
loop_
_entity.id
_entity.type
_entity.pdbx_description
1 polymer ?
#
loop_
_entity_poly.entity_id
_entity_poly.type
_entity_poly.pdbx_seq_one_letter_code
_entity_poly.pdbx_strand_id
1 'polypeptide(L)'
;VMSLGDSLRFGDIDRNKTKWISDGVVSGIAGYGNPLGIPNICGDLYFDKEYNENCLVTVLTAGVVKEKNVIRSKAPKNSVNYDLILVGKPTDNSGFGGASFASLELEEEKEQQNKGAVQEPNAFLERHILKSTYALFDYLEENNLINRVGFKDLGAGGVACASIELADAAGLGAEVWVDKIHTSMPELDGHIILCSETQERFMWACPKDLTQTILDHYNKVFDFPNVSVGAMASVVGKIINEKHYTVFYKDKKLV
;
A
#
# COMPACT_ATOMS: atom_id res chain seq x y z
N VAL A 1 1.30 12.81 -8.15
CA VAL A 1 2.56 13.15 -7.48
C VAL A 1 3.46 13.86 -8.48
N MET A 2 4.13 14.94 -8.04
CA MET A 2 4.97 15.78 -8.91
C MET A 2 6.43 15.81 -8.44
N SER A 3 6.69 15.63 -7.15
CA SER A 3 8.03 15.71 -6.59
C SER A 3 8.17 14.96 -5.28
N LEU A 4 9.41 14.63 -4.96
CA LEU A 4 9.86 14.12 -3.68
C LEU A 4 10.75 15.15 -2.98
N GLY A 5 10.90 15.00 -1.68
CA GLY A 5 11.91 15.66 -0.88
C GLY A 5 12.32 14.75 0.27
N ASP A 6 13.58 14.84 0.72
CA ASP A 6 14.11 13.96 1.75
C ASP A 6 14.64 14.75 2.92
N SER A 7 14.45 14.22 4.13
CA SER A 7 15.11 14.66 5.35
C SER A 7 15.83 13.48 5.96
N LEU A 8 17.17 13.49 5.88
CA LEU A 8 18.02 12.37 6.21
C LEU A 8 18.87 12.68 7.45
N ARG A 9 18.81 11.78 8.44
CA ARG A 9 19.56 11.88 9.68
C ARG A 9 20.37 10.62 9.90
N PHE A 10 21.68 10.76 9.97
CA PHE A 10 22.61 9.65 10.15
C PHE A 10 23.55 9.91 11.33
N GLY A 11 24.16 8.84 11.85
CA GLY A 11 25.19 8.90 12.89
C GLY A 11 26.48 9.59 12.44
N ASP A 12 27.53 9.50 13.26
CA ASP A 12 28.84 10.07 12.93
C ASP A 12 29.34 9.61 11.57
N ILE A 13 29.71 10.55 10.71
CA ILE A 13 30.14 10.30 9.33
C ILE A 13 31.41 9.43 9.23
N ASP A 14 32.25 9.43 10.29
CA ASP A 14 33.46 8.65 10.29
C ASP A 14 33.27 7.16 10.57
N ARG A 15 32.07 6.75 11.03
CA ARG A 15 31.74 5.35 11.29
C ARG A 15 31.45 4.61 9.99
N ASN A 16 32.08 3.45 9.80
CA ASN A 16 31.80 2.60 8.62
C ASN A 16 30.32 2.16 8.54
N LYS A 17 29.68 1.89 9.68
CA LYS A 17 28.24 1.57 9.74
C LYS A 17 27.40 2.71 9.20
N THR A 18 27.68 3.96 9.57
CA THR A 18 26.98 5.15 9.08
C THR A 18 27.11 5.31 7.56
N LYS A 19 28.34 5.15 7.03
CA LYS A 19 28.59 5.22 5.58
C LYS A 19 27.78 4.17 4.83
N TRP A 20 27.82 2.93 5.30
CA TRP A 20 27.07 1.83 4.69
C TRP A 20 25.55 2.07 4.71
N ILE A 21 25.00 2.55 5.85
CA ILE A 21 23.58 2.88 5.96
C ILE A 21 23.20 4.02 5.02
N SER A 22 23.97 5.11 5.01
CA SER A 22 23.67 6.28 4.18
C SER A 22 23.71 5.96 2.68
N ASP A 23 24.69 5.16 2.24
CA ASP A 23 24.78 4.70 0.86
C ASP A 23 23.56 3.81 0.49
N GLY A 24 23.16 2.93 1.40
CA GLY A 24 21.98 2.08 1.22
C GLY A 24 20.69 2.89 1.12
N VAL A 25 20.48 3.88 1.99
CA VAL A 25 19.31 4.76 1.99
C VAL A 25 19.24 5.56 0.69
N VAL A 26 20.33 6.22 0.28
CA VAL A 26 20.35 7.01 -0.96
C VAL A 26 20.12 6.12 -2.17
N SER A 27 20.73 4.93 -2.21
CA SER A 27 20.51 3.96 -3.28
C SER A 27 19.06 3.47 -3.33
N GLY A 28 18.43 3.23 -2.19
CA GLY A 28 17.02 2.84 -2.09
C GLY A 28 16.08 3.93 -2.61
N ILE A 29 16.27 5.17 -2.19
CA ILE A 29 15.48 6.32 -2.66
C ILE A 29 15.63 6.49 -4.18
N ALA A 30 16.85 6.43 -4.71
CA ALA A 30 17.10 6.53 -6.14
C ALA A 30 16.53 5.34 -6.92
N GLY A 31 16.70 4.11 -6.41
CA GLY A 31 16.23 2.88 -7.03
C GLY A 31 14.69 2.79 -7.12
N TYR A 32 13.98 3.51 -6.26
CA TYR A 32 12.51 3.59 -6.30
C TYR A 32 12.02 4.83 -7.04
N GLY A 33 12.57 6.00 -6.76
CA GLY A 33 12.12 7.27 -7.35
C GLY A 33 12.41 7.38 -8.85
N ASN A 34 13.57 6.90 -9.30
CA ASN A 34 13.94 6.98 -10.72
C ASN A 34 13.02 6.19 -11.65
N PRO A 35 12.66 4.91 -11.38
CA PRO A 35 11.69 4.19 -12.18
C PRO A 35 10.31 4.86 -12.20
N LEU A 36 9.88 5.49 -11.11
CA LEU A 36 8.62 6.21 -11.05
C LEU A 36 8.65 7.50 -11.89
N GLY A 37 9.85 8.03 -12.17
CA GLY A 37 10.04 9.27 -12.90
C GLY A 37 9.62 10.51 -12.09
N ILE A 38 9.75 10.45 -10.75
CA ILE A 38 9.41 11.54 -9.84
C ILE A 38 10.72 12.21 -9.39
N PRO A 39 10.93 13.51 -9.69
CA PRO A 39 12.15 14.20 -9.28
C PRO A 39 12.21 14.43 -7.79
N ASN A 40 13.36 14.23 -7.18
CA ASN A 40 13.68 14.73 -5.86
C ASN A 40 14.18 16.18 -5.99
N ILE A 41 13.45 17.13 -5.43
CA ILE A 41 13.66 18.58 -5.65
C ILE A 41 14.18 19.30 -4.43
N CYS A 42 14.16 18.69 -3.26
CA CYS A 42 14.63 19.30 -2.02
C CYS A 42 14.99 18.23 -1.01
N GLY A 43 15.75 18.65 0.00
CA GLY A 43 16.08 17.78 1.12
C GLY A 43 17.13 18.41 1.99
N ASP A 44 17.39 17.77 3.12
CA ASP A 44 18.49 18.09 3.98
C ASP A 44 19.16 16.83 4.52
N LEU A 45 20.44 16.94 4.83
CA LEU A 45 21.27 15.85 5.32
C LEU A 45 21.99 16.29 6.58
N TYR A 46 21.82 15.53 7.64
CA TYR A 46 22.44 15.79 8.94
C TYR A 46 23.16 14.56 9.47
N PHE A 47 24.33 14.79 10.06
CA PHE A 47 25.10 13.78 10.76
C PHE A 47 25.24 14.19 12.22
N ASP A 48 24.79 13.32 13.14
CA ASP A 48 24.89 13.54 14.57
C ASP A 48 24.99 12.19 15.31
N LYS A 49 25.81 12.15 16.35
CA LYS A 49 26.02 10.94 17.17
C LYS A 49 24.75 10.34 17.75
N GLU A 50 23.71 11.14 17.96
CA GLU A 50 22.41 10.67 18.47
C GLU A 50 21.75 9.67 17.50
N TYR A 51 22.14 9.67 16.22
CA TYR A 51 21.66 8.74 15.19
C TYR A 51 22.61 7.56 14.93
N ASN A 52 23.61 7.32 15.82
CA ASN A 52 24.60 6.28 15.62
C ASN A 52 24.01 4.86 15.55
N GLU A 53 22.96 4.60 16.30
CA GLU A 53 22.34 3.27 16.37
C GLU A 53 21.06 3.18 15.53
N ASN A 54 20.40 4.31 15.27
CA ASN A 54 19.17 4.34 14.48
C ASN A 54 19.11 5.60 13.62
N CYS A 55 19.20 5.46 12.31
CA CYS A 55 19.02 6.57 11.37
C CYS A 55 17.56 6.98 11.29
N LEU A 56 17.30 8.23 10.90
CA LEU A 56 15.94 8.71 10.59
C LEU A 56 15.87 9.10 9.12
N VAL A 57 14.96 8.50 8.39
CA VAL A 57 14.69 8.76 6.99
C VAL A 57 13.25 9.21 6.85
N THR A 58 13.04 10.44 6.40
CA THR A 58 11.72 10.98 6.13
C THR A 58 11.65 11.41 4.68
N VAL A 59 10.69 10.83 3.94
CA VAL A 59 10.43 11.19 2.54
C VAL A 59 9.10 11.94 2.46
N LEU A 60 9.15 13.12 1.85
CA LEU A 60 7.98 13.94 1.56
C LEU A 60 7.60 13.77 0.09
N THR A 61 6.32 13.61 -0.20
CA THR A 61 5.78 13.65 -1.55
C THR A 61 4.85 14.85 -1.71
N ALA A 62 4.98 15.55 -2.83
CA ALA A 62 4.10 16.65 -3.17
C ALA A 62 3.38 16.40 -4.50
N GLY A 63 2.14 16.84 -4.57
CA GLY A 63 1.30 16.70 -5.76
C GLY A 63 0.26 17.80 -5.84
N VAL A 64 -0.41 17.90 -6.98
CA VAL A 64 -1.50 18.84 -7.22
C VAL A 64 -2.72 18.08 -7.71
N VAL A 65 -3.88 18.40 -7.17
CA VAL A 65 -5.17 17.86 -7.57
C VAL A 65 -6.21 18.98 -7.58
N LYS A 66 -7.13 18.95 -8.54
CA LYS A 66 -8.29 19.87 -8.51
C LYS A 66 -9.19 19.48 -7.35
N GLU A 67 -9.69 20.44 -6.57
CA GLU A 67 -10.53 20.16 -5.39
C GLU A 67 -11.71 19.23 -5.70
N LYS A 68 -12.38 19.44 -6.85
CA LYS A 68 -13.50 18.60 -7.29
C LYS A 68 -13.12 17.15 -7.61
N ASN A 69 -11.82 16.86 -7.81
CA ASN A 69 -11.28 15.55 -8.19
C ASN A 69 -10.63 14.80 -7.02
N VAL A 70 -10.76 15.32 -5.82
CA VAL A 70 -10.22 14.67 -4.62
C VAL A 70 -11.02 13.42 -4.32
N ILE A 71 -10.40 12.25 -4.55
CA ILE A 71 -10.91 10.98 -4.05
C ILE A 71 -10.42 10.81 -2.62
N ARG A 72 -11.33 10.48 -1.71
CA ARG A 72 -10.99 10.39 -0.28
C ARG A 72 -10.62 8.97 0.11
N SER A 73 -9.75 8.82 1.10
CA SER A 73 -9.40 7.53 1.72
C SER A 73 -10.50 7.03 2.65
N LYS A 74 -11.75 7.14 2.21
CA LYS A 74 -12.94 6.62 2.86
C LYS A 74 -14.02 6.32 1.83
N ALA A 75 -14.87 5.36 2.13
CA ALA A 75 -16.05 5.10 1.31
C ALA A 75 -17.04 6.27 1.38
N PRO A 76 -17.84 6.50 0.33
CA PRO A 76 -18.96 7.45 0.38
C PRO A 76 -19.98 7.08 1.45
N LYS A 77 -20.74 8.06 1.99
CA LYS A 77 -21.71 7.83 3.06
C LYS A 77 -22.79 6.78 2.75
N ASN A 78 -23.18 6.64 1.48
CA ASN A 78 -24.22 5.71 1.03
C ASN A 78 -23.62 4.48 0.34
N SER A 79 -22.49 3.95 0.84
CA SER A 79 -21.72 2.89 0.21
C SER A 79 -22.03 1.47 0.74
N VAL A 80 -23.17 1.27 1.37
CA VAL A 80 -23.62 -0.09 1.75
C VAL A 80 -23.67 -0.97 0.50
N ASN A 81 -23.13 -2.19 0.59
CA ASN A 81 -22.96 -3.15 -0.51
C ASN A 81 -21.92 -2.77 -1.57
N TYR A 82 -21.11 -1.75 -1.36
CA TYR A 82 -19.95 -1.48 -2.21
C TYR A 82 -18.95 -2.62 -2.12
N ASP A 83 -18.33 -2.93 -3.26
CA ASP A 83 -17.21 -3.87 -3.28
C ASP A 83 -15.92 -3.21 -2.79
N LEU A 84 -15.13 -4.01 -2.08
CA LEU A 84 -13.75 -3.71 -1.75
C LEU A 84 -12.87 -4.45 -2.76
N ILE A 85 -12.14 -3.70 -3.59
CA ILE A 85 -11.27 -4.25 -4.64
C ILE A 85 -9.83 -4.00 -4.24
N LEU A 86 -9.07 -5.07 -4.04
CA LEU A 86 -7.63 -5.03 -3.86
C LEU A 86 -6.95 -5.01 -5.24
N VAL A 87 -5.98 -4.12 -5.42
CA VAL A 87 -5.22 -3.95 -6.65
C VAL A 87 -3.73 -4.00 -6.34
N GLY A 88 -2.96 -4.70 -7.15
CA GLY A 88 -1.49 -4.65 -7.12
C GLY A 88 -0.80 -6.00 -6.94
N LYS A 89 0.33 -5.97 -6.23
CA LYS A 89 1.21 -7.12 -5.97
C LYS A 89 0.45 -8.23 -5.23
N PRO A 90 0.67 -9.51 -5.55
CA PRO A 90 0.13 -10.61 -4.76
C PRO A 90 0.71 -10.56 -3.33
N THR A 91 -0.13 -10.81 -2.35
CA THR A 91 0.28 -10.81 -0.95
C THR A 91 1.36 -11.88 -0.72
N ASP A 92 2.43 -11.49 -0.11
CA ASP A 92 3.54 -12.34 0.33
C ASP A 92 3.71 -12.26 1.85
N ASN A 93 4.76 -12.86 2.37
CA ASN A 93 5.09 -12.80 3.80
C ASN A 93 6.03 -11.64 4.16
N SER A 94 6.34 -10.75 3.21
CA SER A 94 7.16 -9.57 3.48
C SER A 94 6.37 -8.51 4.26
N GLY A 95 7.07 -7.77 5.12
CA GLY A 95 6.47 -6.70 5.91
C GLY A 95 5.45 -7.15 6.96
N PHE A 96 5.35 -8.44 7.29
CA PHE A 96 4.44 -8.89 8.34
C PHE A 96 4.90 -8.35 9.71
N GLY A 97 4.06 -7.49 10.31
CA GLY A 97 4.42 -6.78 11.53
C GLY A 97 5.47 -5.68 11.34
N GLY A 98 5.72 -5.22 10.11
CA GLY A 98 6.77 -4.25 9.78
C GLY A 98 6.67 -2.94 10.54
N ALA A 99 5.46 -2.38 10.69
CA ALA A 99 5.24 -1.16 11.48
C ALA A 99 5.58 -1.36 12.97
N SER A 100 5.24 -2.51 13.55
CA SER A 100 5.61 -2.85 14.93
C SER A 100 7.12 -3.07 15.06
N PHE A 101 7.71 -3.74 14.08
CA PHE A 101 9.15 -4.02 14.02
C PHE A 101 9.99 -2.74 13.95
N ALA A 102 9.56 -1.72 13.20
CA ALA A 102 10.26 -0.44 13.08
C ALA A 102 10.42 0.30 14.42
N SER A 103 9.65 -0.10 15.45
CA SER A 103 9.71 0.46 16.81
C SER A 103 10.50 -0.39 17.80
N LEU A 104 11.07 -1.53 17.36
CA LEU A 104 11.83 -2.44 18.23
C LEU A 104 13.33 -2.29 18.01
N GLU A 105 14.10 -2.58 19.06
CA GLU A 105 15.56 -2.77 18.92
C GLU A 105 15.81 -4.08 18.15
N LEU A 106 16.76 -4.04 17.21
CA LEU A 106 17.17 -5.20 16.42
C LEU A 106 18.02 -6.13 17.29
N GLU A 107 17.48 -7.29 17.62
CA GLU A 107 18.23 -8.36 18.29
C GLU A 107 18.81 -9.31 17.24
N GLU A 108 20.14 -9.55 17.27
CA GLU A 108 20.83 -10.45 16.32
C GLU A 108 20.27 -11.88 16.36
N GLU A 109 19.77 -12.33 17.52
CA GLU A 109 19.19 -13.65 17.73
C GLU A 109 17.85 -13.87 16.97
N LYS A 110 17.24 -12.81 16.48
CA LYS A 110 15.93 -12.83 15.76
C LYS A 110 16.07 -12.57 14.26
N GLU A 111 17.20 -12.93 13.64
CA GLU A 111 17.51 -12.62 12.24
C GLU A 111 16.40 -13.06 11.25
N GLN A 112 15.77 -14.21 11.45
CA GLN A 112 14.69 -14.69 10.57
C GLN A 112 13.39 -13.87 10.72
N GLN A 113 13.05 -13.45 11.94
CA GLN A 113 11.93 -12.55 12.18
C GLN A 113 12.20 -11.15 11.59
N ASN A 114 13.43 -10.68 11.75
CA ASN A 114 13.88 -9.40 11.21
C ASN A 114 13.78 -9.38 9.67
N LYS A 115 14.14 -10.47 8.99
CA LYS A 115 14.01 -10.58 7.53
C LYS A 115 12.56 -10.59 7.05
N GLY A 116 11.65 -11.24 7.78
CA GLY A 116 10.22 -11.28 7.45
C GLY A 116 9.50 -9.94 7.63
N ALA A 117 10.00 -9.07 8.51
CA ALA A 117 9.45 -7.73 8.74
C ALA A 117 9.87 -6.70 7.68
N VAL A 118 10.91 -6.99 6.88
CA VAL A 118 11.37 -6.10 5.81
C VAL A 118 10.42 -6.18 4.62
N GLN A 119 10.03 -5.02 4.13
CA GLN A 119 9.22 -4.89 2.93
C GLN A 119 10.08 -5.06 1.67
N GLU A 120 9.55 -5.72 0.64
CA GLU A 120 10.24 -5.93 -0.64
C GLU A 120 9.62 -5.04 -1.72
N PRO A 121 10.30 -3.94 -2.11
CA PRO A 121 9.77 -2.97 -3.06
C PRO A 121 9.86 -3.49 -4.51
N ASN A 122 8.86 -3.12 -5.33
CA ASN A 122 8.85 -3.36 -6.77
C ASN A 122 8.49 -2.07 -7.53
N ALA A 123 9.50 -1.22 -7.74
CA ALA A 123 9.32 0.08 -8.40
C ALA A 123 8.78 -0.02 -9.84
N PHE A 124 9.05 -1.12 -10.55
CA PHE A 124 8.52 -1.36 -11.89
C PHE A 124 6.99 -1.56 -11.85
N LEU A 125 6.51 -2.40 -10.93
CA LEU A 125 5.07 -2.61 -10.75
C LEU A 125 4.39 -1.32 -10.26
N GLU A 126 5.01 -0.60 -9.30
CA GLU A 126 4.46 0.67 -8.81
C GLU A 126 4.30 1.69 -9.95
N ARG A 127 5.26 1.79 -10.88
CA ARG A 127 5.11 2.64 -12.06
C ARG A 127 3.88 2.28 -12.89
N HIS A 128 3.59 0.99 -13.06
CA HIS A 128 2.40 0.52 -13.76
C HIS A 128 1.12 0.82 -12.98
N ILE A 129 1.13 0.61 -11.66
CA ILE A 129 0.00 0.94 -10.79
C ILE A 129 -0.31 2.43 -10.84
N LEU A 130 0.69 3.30 -10.69
CA LEU A 130 0.49 4.75 -10.78
C LEU A 130 -0.12 5.16 -12.13
N LYS A 131 0.45 4.65 -13.23
CA LYS A 131 -0.02 5.01 -14.57
C LYS A 131 -1.45 4.55 -14.83
N SER A 132 -1.78 3.32 -14.46
CA SER A 132 -3.13 2.78 -14.59
C SER A 132 -4.13 3.48 -13.69
N THR A 133 -3.74 3.78 -12.45
CA THR A 133 -4.61 4.47 -11.49
C THR A 133 -4.90 5.90 -11.92
N TYR A 134 -3.91 6.64 -12.46
CA TYR A 134 -4.18 7.97 -13.02
C TYR A 134 -5.13 7.93 -14.22
N ALA A 135 -4.96 6.96 -15.13
CA ALA A 135 -5.89 6.79 -16.24
C ALA A 135 -7.33 6.46 -15.76
N LEU A 136 -7.45 5.70 -14.65
CA LEU A 136 -8.76 5.45 -14.05
C LEU A 136 -9.33 6.71 -13.38
N PHE A 137 -8.51 7.54 -12.75
CA PHE A 137 -8.96 8.83 -12.22
C PHE A 137 -9.48 9.75 -13.33
N ASP A 138 -8.79 9.82 -14.47
CA ASP A 138 -9.24 10.57 -15.64
C ASP A 138 -10.60 10.05 -16.14
N TYR A 139 -10.76 8.75 -16.28
CA TYR A 139 -12.05 8.13 -16.63
C TYR A 139 -13.16 8.49 -15.63
N LEU A 140 -12.89 8.45 -14.34
CA LEU A 140 -13.84 8.81 -13.29
C LEU A 140 -14.21 10.30 -13.34
N GLU A 141 -13.24 11.20 -13.63
CA GLU A 141 -13.51 12.63 -13.82
C GLU A 141 -14.40 12.89 -15.02
N GLU A 142 -14.05 12.32 -16.18
CA GLU A 142 -14.80 12.50 -17.44
C GLU A 142 -16.26 12.02 -17.33
N ASN A 143 -16.50 10.98 -16.54
CA ASN A 143 -17.83 10.40 -16.34
C ASN A 143 -18.56 10.92 -15.08
N ASN A 144 -17.99 11.90 -14.36
CA ASN A 144 -18.56 12.45 -13.11
C ASN A 144 -18.75 11.41 -11.99
N LEU A 145 -17.84 10.45 -11.86
CA LEU A 145 -17.91 9.32 -10.94
C LEU A 145 -17.01 9.47 -9.70
N ILE A 146 -16.20 10.52 -9.63
CA ILE A 146 -15.22 10.77 -8.53
C ILE A 146 -15.85 10.60 -7.15
N ASN A 147 -17.03 11.17 -6.93
CA ASN A 147 -17.71 11.14 -5.62
C ASN A 147 -18.39 9.79 -5.31
N ARG A 148 -18.32 8.82 -6.21
CA ARG A 148 -18.93 7.50 -6.05
C ARG A 148 -17.95 6.44 -5.54
N VAL A 149 -16.68 6.79 -5.35
CA VAL A 149 -15.63 5.85 -4.98
C VAL A 149 -14.85 6.34 -3.76
N GLY A 150 -14.25 5.40 -3.05
CA GLY A 150 -13.17 5.62 -2.08
C GLY A 150 -11.90 4.92 -2.56
N PHE A 151 -10.73 5.46 -2.22
CA PHE A 151 -9.46 4.90 -2.64
C PHE A 151 -8.41 5.08 -1.54
N LYS A 152 -7.68 4.02 -1.23
CA LYS A 152 -6.70 4.01 -0.14
C LYS A 152 -5.49 3.14 -0.50
N ASP A 153 -4.32 3.58 -0.06
CA ASP A 153 -3.11 2.76 -0.04
C ASP A 153 -3.19 1.68 1.05
N LEU A 154 -2.38 0.65 0.91
CA LEU A 154 -2.14 -0.35 1.93
C LEU A 154 -0.78 -0.10 2.57
N GLY A 155 -0.80 0.27 3.83
CA GLY A 155 0.40 0.40 4.66
C GLY A 155 0.36 -0.57 5.82
N ALA A 156 0.62 -0.06 7.04
CA ALA A 156 0.58 -0.83 8.28
C ALA A 156 -0.71 -1.63 8.43
N GLY A 157 -0.58 -2.92 8.76
CA GLY A 157 -1.70 -3.84 8.94
C GLY A 157 -2.40 -4.29 7.65
N GLY A 158 -1.84 -3.97 6.49
CA GLY A 158 -2.22 -4.53 5.19
C GLY A 158 -3.70 -4.36 4.83
N VAL A 159 -4.30 -5.45 4.34
CA VAL A 159 -5.70 -5.48 3.90
C VAL A 159 -6.68 -5.22 5.05
N ALA A 160 -6.36 -5.69 6.27
CA ALA A 160 -7.21 -5.45 7.44
C ALA A 160 -7.42 -3.95 7.69
N CYS A 161 -6.32 -3.21 7.87
CA CYS A 161 -6.41 -1.77 8.14
C CYS A 161 -7.05 -1.00 6.99
N ALA A 162 -6.65 -1.25 5.75
CA ALA A 162 -7.20 -0.54 4.60
C ALA A 162 -8.72 -0.72 4.47
N SER A 163 -9.22 -1.94 4.63
CA SER A 163 -10.65 -2.25 4.52
C SER A 163 -11.48 -1.69 5.68
N ILE A 164 -10.95 -1.78 6.92
CA ILE A 164 -11.59 -1.19 8.10
C ILE A 164 -11.69 0.33 7.95
N GLU A 165 -10.59 0.99 7.63
CA GLU A 165 -10.53 2.45 7.57
C GLU A 165 -11.40 3.02 6.45
N LEU A 166 -11.48 2.37 5.29
CA LEU A 166 -12.40 2.76 4.22
C LEU A 166 -13.86 2.75 4.69
N ALA A 167 -14.26 1.73 5.46
CA ALA A 167 -15.63 1.55 5.94
C ALA A 167 -15.93 2.42 7.17
N ASP A 168 -15.10 2.37 8.21
CA ASP A 168 -15.31 3.04 9.49
C ASP A 168 -15.35 4.57 9.35
N ALA A 169 -14.49 5.15 8.52
CA ALA A 169 -14.50 6.58 8.22
C ALA A 169 -15.80 7.07 7.56
N ALA A 170 -16.61 6.16 7.02
CA ALA A 170 -17.96 6.40 6.52
C ALA A 170 -19.04 6.10 7.57
N GLY A 171 -18.67 5.55 8.73
CA GLY A 171 -19.57 5.10 9.78
C GLY A 171 -20.22 3.74 9.51
N LEU A 172 -19.58 2.92 8.67
CA LEU A 172 -20.04 1.61 8.19
C LEU A 172 -19.08 0.51 8.66
N GLY A 173 -19.40 -0.75 8.38
CA GLY A 173 -18.53 -1.89 8.61
C GLY A 173 -18.10 -2.56 7.31
N ALA A 174 -17.31 -3.64 7.43
CA ALA A 174 -16.86 -4.41 6.28
C ALA A 174 -16.84 -5.91 6.53
N GLU A 175 -17.07 -6.68 5.47
CA GLU A 175 -16.80 -8.10 5.39
C GLU A 175 -15.66 -8.34 4.40
N VAL A 176 -14.66 -9.14 4.80
CA VAL A 176 -13.50 -9.48 3.97
C VAL A 176 -13.36 -11.01 3.86
N TRP A 177 -13.08 -11.48 2.65
CA TRP A 177 -12.84 -12.90 2.33
C TRP A 177 -11.36 -13.12 2.04
N VAL A 178 -10.64 -13.71 3.00
CA VAL A 178 -9.18 -13.90 2.92
C VAL A 178 -8.78 -14.79 1.74
N ASP A 179 -9.58 -15.79 1.43
CA ASP A 179 -9.38 -16.71 0.30
C ASP A 179 -9.55 -16.07 -1.09
N LYS A 180 -10.06 -14.83 -1.15
CA LYS A 180 -10.16 -14.03 -2.38
C LYS A 180 -9.03 -13.04 -2.56
N ILE A 181 -8.18 -12.89 -1.57
CA ILE A 181 -6.97 -12.09 -1.66
C ILE A 181 -5.92 -12.88 -2.46
N HIS A 182 -5.43 -12.30 -3.57
CA HIS A 182 -4.40 -12.94 -4.37
C HIS A 182 -3.07 -12.99 -3.61
N THR A 183 -2.40 -14.13 -3.68
CA THR A 183 -1.18 -14.44 -2.93
C THR A 183 -0.08 -14.95 -3.85
N SER A 184 1.17 -14.70 -3.49
CA SER A 184 2.34 -15.21 -4.22
C SER A 184 2.69 -16.65 -3.85
N MET A 185 2.21 -17.13 -2.69
CA MET A 185 2.48 -18.45 -2.16
C MET A 185 1.17 -19.12 -1.75
N PRO A 186 0.94 -20.40 -2.14
CA PRO A 186 -0.36 -21.06 -1.92
C PRO A 186 -0.66 -21.42 -0.46
N GLU A 187 0.36 -21.46 0.40
CA GLU A 187 0.25 -21.95 1.79
C GLU A 187 0.37 -20.84 2.84
N LEU A 188 0.17 -19.57 2.44
CA LEU A 188 0.20 -18.47 3.41
C LEU A 188 -0.93 -18.62 4.45
N ASP A 189 -0.57 -18.41 5.70
CA ASP A 189 -1.54 -18.34 6.80
C ASP A 189 -2.50 -17.15 6.63
N GLY A 190 -3.75 -17.33 7.02
CA GLY A 190 -4.77 -16.30 6.89
C GLY A 190 -4.44 -14.98 7.59
N HIS A 191 -3.69 -15.01 8.71
CA HIS A 191 -3.23 -13.79 9.38
C HIS A 191 -2.21 -13.04 8.54
N ILE A 192 -1.28 -13.77 7.92
CA ILE A 192 -0.26 -13.20 7.03
C ILE A 192 -0.95 -12.56 5.82
N ILE A 193 -1.86 -13.28 5.18
CA ILE A 193 -2.61 -12.76 4.02
C ILE A 193 -3.35 -11.46 4.37
N LEU A 194 -3.96 -11.41 5.55
CA LEU A 194 -4.76 -10.28 5.98
C LEU A 194 -3.93 -9.07 6.43
N CYS A 195 -2.82 -9.31 7.14
CA CYS A 195 -2.07 -8.27 7.85
C CYS A 195 -0.68 -7.97 7.30
N SER A 196 -0.19 -8.71 6.30
CA SER A 196 1.09 -8.42 5.64
C SER A 196 1.07 -7.02 5.01
N GLU A 197 2.17 -6.30 5.20
CA GLU A 197 2.38 -4.97 4.63
C GLU A 197 3.07 -5.03 3.26
N THR A 198 2.73 -6.07 2.47
CA THR A 198 3.19 -6.19 1.08
C THR A 198 2.99 -4.89 0.34
N GLN A 199 4.07 -4.37 -0.25
CA GLN A 199 4.07 -3.08 -0.94
C GLN A 199 3.32 -3.12 -2.28
N GLU A 200 3.19 -1.97 -2.94
CA GLU A 200 2.55 -1.82 -4.27
C GLU A 200 1.12 -2.36 -4.30
N ARG A 201 0.31 -1.95 -3.31
CA ARG A 201 -1.11 -2.31 -3.26
C ARG A 201 -1.99 -1.13 -2.92
N PHE A 202 -3.16 -1.09 -3.53
CA PHE A 202 -4.22 -0.13 -3.24
C PHE A 202 -5.57 -0.82 -3.07
N MET A 203 -6.51 -0.15 -2.41
CA MET A 203 -7.87 -0.64 -2.24
C MET A 203 -8.89 0.40 -2.69
N TRP A 204 -9.81 -0.05 -3.53
CA TRP A 204 -11.00 0.70 -3.92
C TRP A 204 -12.20 0.29 -3.08
N ALA A 205 -13.05 1.25 -2.74
CA ALA A 205 -14.44 1.04 -2.38
C ALA A 205 -15.30 1.59 -3.53
N CYS A 206 -16.05 0.75 -4.22
CA CYS A 206 -16.83 1.17 -5.39
C CYS A 206 -18.22 0.51 -5.44
N PRO A 207 -19.21 1.17 -6.08
CA PRO A 207 -20.52 0.58 -6.27
C PRO A 207 -20.46 -0.58 -7.28
N LYS A 208 -21.41 -1.50 -7.18
CA LYS A 208 -21.49 -2.72 -8.00
C LYS A 208 -21.44 -2.48 -9.52
N ASP A 209 -22.01 -1.37 -9.98
CA ASP A 209 -22.02 -1.00 -11.40
C ASP A 209 -20.64 -0.57 -11.92
N LEU A 210 -19.71 -0.22 -11.05
CA LEU A 210 -18.32 0.12 -11.41
C LEU A 210 -17.34 -1.02 -11.19
N THR A 211 -17.72 -2.06 -10.45
CA THR A 211 -16.81 -3.17 -10.09
C THR A 211 -16.13 -3.77 -11.32
N GLN A 212 -16.91 -4.15 -12.32
CA GLN A 212 -16.36 -4.80 -13.51
C GLN A 212 -15.47 -3.85 -14.32
N THR A 213 -15.83 -2.57 -14.39
CA THR A 213 -15.03 -1.54 -15.06
C THR A 213 -13.65 -1.42 -14.42
N ILE A 214 -13.58 -1.37 -13.08
CA ILE A 214 -12.32 -1.28 -12.34
C ILE A 214 -11.48 -2.57 -12.52
N LEU A 215 -12.11 -3.74 -12.41
CA LEU A 215 -11.42 -5.02 -12.62
C LEU A 215 -10.85 -5.13 -14.04
N ASP A 216 -11.62 -4.81 -15.06
CA ASP A 216 -11.20 -4.88 -16.45
C ASP A 216 -10.11 -3.85 -16.76
N HIS A 217 -10.18 -2.67 -16.15
CA HIS A 217 -9.17 -1.63 -16.31
C HIS A 217 -7.78 -2.13 -15.92
N TYR A 218 -7.64 -2.71 -14.72
CA TYR A 218 -6.35 -3.22 -14.27
C TYR A 218 -5.96 -4.55 -14.91
N ASN A 219 -6.90 -5.50 -14.99
CA ASN A 219 -6.59 -6.86 -15.38
C ASN A 219 -6.50 -7.09 -16.90
N LYS A 220 -7.23 -6.26 -17.70
CA LYS A 220 -7.29 -6.42 -19.15
C LYS A 220 -6.68 -5.24 -19.89
N VAL A 221 -7.05 -3.99 -19.56
CA VAL A 221 -6.56 -2.80 -20.27
C VAL A 221 -5.09 -2.55 -19.97
N PHE A 222 -4.71 -2.60 -18.68
CA PHE A 222 -3.32 -2.46 -18.23
C PHE A 222 -2.61 -3.80 -18.00
N ASP A 223 -3.32 -4.89 -18.19
CA ASP A 223 -2.80 -6.27 -18.28
C ASP A 223 -1.85 -6.67 -17.12
N PHE A 224 -2.21 -6.30 -15.90
CA PHE A 224 -1.40 -6.55 -14.70
C PHE A 224 -0.89 -7.99 -14.58
N PRO A 225 -1.70 -9.04 -14.86
CA PRO A 225 -1.23 -10.42 -14.78
C PRO A 225 -0.01 -10.73 -15.66
N ASN A 226 0.17 -10.01 -16.77
CA ASN A 226 1.32 -10.16 -17.64
C ASN A 226 2.46 -9.16 -17.33
N VAL A 227 2.17 -8.08 -16.58
CA VAL A 227 3.18 -7.11 -16.12
C VAL A 227 4.01 -7.68 -14.97
N SER A 228 3.36 -8.34 -14.02
CA SER A 228 4.03 -8.96 -12.86
C SER A 228 3.25 -10.20 -12.42
N VAL A 229 3.96 -11.29 -12.20
CA VAL A 229 3.35 -12.58 -11.83
C VAL A 229 2.47 -12.44 -10.59
N GLY A 230 1.20 -12.78 -10.72
CA GLY A 230 0.22 -12.72 -9.66
C GLY A 230 -0.36 -11.33 -9.36
N ALA A 231 0.15 -10.27 -9.99
CA ALA A 231 -0.43 -8.94 -9.84
C ALA A 231 -1.80 -8.87 -10.52
N MET A 232 -2.79 -8.33 -9.83
CA MET A 232 -4.16 -8.22 -10.36
C MET A 232 -5.03 -7.29 -9.52
N ALA A 233 -6.24 -7.06 -10.02
CA ALA A 233 -7.34 -6.51 -9.24
C ALA A 233 -8.35 -7.61 -8.92
N SER A 234 -8.79 -7.72 -7.67
CA SER A 234 -9.78 -8.71 -7.23
C SER A 234 -10.73 -8.15 -6.18
N VAL A 235 -12.00 -8.59 -6.21
CA VAL A 235 -12.96 -8.27 -5.15
C VAL A 235 -12.65 -9.13 -3.93
N VAL A 236 -12.27 -8.50 -2.84
CA VAL A 236 -11.84 -9.17 -1.60
C VAL A 236 -12.81 -8.99 -0.45
N GLY A 237 -13.81 -8.12 -0.60
CA GLY A 237 -14.76 -7.84 0.45
C GLY A 237 -15.90 -6.94 -0.01
N LYS A 238 -16.72 -6.54 0.94
CA LYS A 238 -17.80 -5.57 0.75
C LYS A 238 -18.01 -4.69 1.99
N ILE A 239 -18.59 -3.54 1.77
CA ILE A 239 -19.05 -2.63 2.84
C ILE A 239 -20.43 -3.05 3.30
N ILE A 240 -20.65 -3.09 4.61
CA ILE A 240 -21.91 -3.44 5.25
C ILE A 240 -22.45 -2.29 6.11
N ASN A 241 -23.74 -2.31 6.39
CA ASN A 241 -24.40 -1.27 7.20
C ASN A 241 -24.05 -1.36 8.69
N GLU A 242 -23.87 -2.57 9.18
CA GLU A 242 -23.55 -2.86 10.57
C GLU A 242 -22.12 -2.40 10.88
N LYS A 243 -21.94 -1.68 11.99
CA LYS A 243 -20.63 -1.16 12.41
C LYS A 243 -19.78 -2.27 13.06
N HIS A 244 -19.50 -3.30 12.31
CA HIS A 244 -18.55 -4.34 12.72
C HIS A 244 -17.66 -4.76 11.54
N TYR A 245 -16.56 -5.39 11.86
CA TYR A 245 -15.64 -5.97 10.90
C TYR A 245 -15.69 -7.48 11.00
N THR A 246 -15.93 -8.14 9.88
CA THR A 246 -16.00 -9.60 9.83
C THR A 246 -15.04 -10.14 8.79
N VAL A 247 -14.26 -11.13 9.17
CA VAL A 247 -13.30 -11.81 8.32
C VAL A 247 -13.72 -13.27 8.11
N PHE A 248 -13.77 -13.69 6.86
CA PHE A 248 -14.04 -15.07 6.49
C PHE A 248 -12.80 -15.70 5.82
N TYR A 249 -12.53 -16.94 6.13
CA TYR A 249 -11.48 -17.73 5.49
C TYR A 249 -11.94 -19.17 5.33
N LYS A 250 -11.96 -19.68 4.09
CA LYS A 250 -12.46 -21.02 3.74
C LYS A 250 -13.84 -21.31 4.38
N ASP A 251 -14.78 -20.38 4.14
CA ASP A 251 -16.17 -20.41 4.65
C ASP A 251 -16.33 -20.36 6.18
N LYS A 252 -15.24 -20.14 6.93
CA LYS A 252 -15.28 -19.97 8.37
C LYS A 252 -15.18 -18.48 8.72
N LYS A 253 -16.02 -18.03 9.64
CA LYS A 253 -15.87 -16.72 10.27
C LYS A 253 -14.67 -16.80 11.23
N LEU A 254 -13.68 -15.91 11.04
CA LEU A 254 -12.51 -15.81 11.92
C LEU A 254 -12.68 -14.75 13.00
N VAL A 255 -13.33 -13.62 12.64
CA VAL A 255 -13.59 -12.46 13.48
C VAL A 255 -15.00 -11.94 13.21
#